data_8d0b79ac67226f1b36d9eed3066e3923
#
_entry.id   8d0b79ac67226f1b36d9eed3066e3923
#
_cell.length_a   1.000
_cell.length_b   1.000
_cell.length_c   1.000
_cell.angle_alpha   90.00
_cell.angle_beta   90.00
_cell.angle_gamma   90.00
#
_symmetry.space_group_name_H-M   'P 1'
#
loop_
_entity.id
_entity.type
_entity.pdbx_description
1 polymer ?
#
loop_
_entity_poly.entity_id
_entity_poly.type
_entity_poly.pdbx_seq_one_letter_code
_entity_poly.pdbx_strand_id
1 'polypeptide(L)'
;MKKNMKKLAVGFGVFVMAVGSLMGCSSLGSGGNEQGEILKELPEGFDKEIVRKQAMEDIEIAQSKDYESWKSRFTKDLQSSLTEESYDSYLKILEKQGEFKEFGKCTYLGQIKDNKKYGGVIIVVKYEEGNVNYSLAYDEDMNLVSFTM
;
A
#
# COMPACT_ATOMS: atom_id res chain seq x y z
N MET A 1 7.60 26.49 4.95
CA MET A 1 7.76 25.87 5.55
C MET A 1 7.96 24.59 5.22
N LYS A 2 8.59 24.00 5.51
CA LYS A 2 8.87 22.87 5.23
C LYS A 2 8.20 21.91 5.80
N LYS A 3 7.75 21.04 5.35
CA LYS A 3 7.12 20.15 5.89
C LYS A 3 7.83 18.98 5.86
N ASN A 4 8.13 18.42 6.78
CA ASN A 4 8.76 17.24 6.82
C ASN A 4 7.75 16.25 6.70
N MET A 5 7.47 15.78 5.60
CA MET A 5 6.49 14.84 5.49
C MET A 5 7.02 13.59 5.91
N LYS A 6 6.88 13.16 7.06
CA LYS A 6 7.31 11.91 7.45
C LYS A 6 6.44 10.92 6.81
N LYS A 7 6.93 10.13 5.97
CA LYS A 7 6.15 9.14 5.36
C LYS A 7 5.71 8.20 6.41
N LEU A 8 4.49 8.07 6.62
CA LEU A 8 4.01 7.17 7.61
C LEU A 8 3.79 5.88 6.92
N ALA A 9 4.59 4.96 7.14
CA ALA A 9 4.41 3.68 6.55
C ALA A 9 3.69 2.81 7.52
N VAL A 10 2.55 2.45 7.19
CA VAL A 10 1.83 1.57 8.05
C VAL A 10 1.88 0.30 7.31
N GLY A 11 2.92 -0.30 7.23
CA GLY A 11 2.93 -1.49 6.53
C GLY A 11 3.86 -2.32 7.20
N PHE A 12 3.57 -3.35 7.64
CA PHE A 12 4.42 -4.13 8.25
C PHE A 12 4.58 -5.31 7.53
N GLY A 13 5.51 -5.68 7.23
CA GLY A 13 5.64 -6.79 6.80
C GLY A 13 6.10 -7.34 5.61
N VAL A 14 5.50 -8.03 4.99
CA VAL A 14 5.99 -8.79 4.01
C VAL A 14 6.19 -8.06 2.72
N PHE A 15 5.42 -7.14 2.40
CA PHE A 15 5.53 -6.57 1.08
C PHE A 15 6.29 -5.28 1.14
N VAL A 16 7.46 -5.28 0.58
CA VAL A 16 8.23 -4.11 0.56
C VAL A 16 8.29 -3.67 -0.86
N MET A 17 7.67 -2.65 -1.21
CA MET A 17 7.71 -2.21 -2.55
C MET A 17 8.92 -1.40 -2.66
N ALA A 18 9.90 -1.95 -3.14
CA ALA A 18 11.10 -1.29 -3.23
C ALA A 18 11.04 -0.41 -4.40
N VAL A 19 10.43 0.62 -4.34
CA VAL A 19 10.31 1.40 -5.41
C VAL A 19 11.50 2.19 -5.49
N GLY A 20 12.06 2.29 -6.37
CA GLY A 20 13.09 3.11 -6.43
C GLY A 20 14.40 2.70 -6.41
N SER A 21 14.68 1.79 -5.98
CA SER A 21 15.94 1.51 -5.85
C SER A 21 16.39 0.82 -6.92
N LEU A 22 16.16 1.17 -8.01
CA LEU A 22 16.53 0.45 -8.96
C LEU A 22 17.87 0.37 -9.06
N MET A 23 18.56 1.09 -8.60
CA MET A 23 19.77 1.07 -8.70
C MET A 23 20.39 -0.05 -8.38
N GLY A 24 20.50 -0.29 -7.66
CA GLY A 24 21.16 -1.25 -7.27
C GLY A 24 21.11 -2.43 -7.81
N CYS A 25 20.91 -2.62 -8.05
CA CYS A 25 20.76 -3.60 -8.37
C CYS A 25 21.43 -4.59 -8.60
N SER A 26 21.76 -4.55 -8.97
CA SER A 26 22.46 -5.30 -9.28
C SER A 26 22.71 -6.35 -8.68
N SER A 27 23.00 -6.40 -8.26
CA SER A 27 23.40 -7.19 -7.64
C SER A 27 23.00 -8.27 -7.44
N LEU A 28 22.99 -8.51 -7.53
CA LEU A 28 22.79 -9.38 -7.25
C LEU A 28 22.36 -10.28 -6.70
N GLY A 29 22.01 -10.27 -6.71
CA GLY A 29 21.30 -10.99 -6.34
C GLY A 29 21.44 -11.97 -5.54
N SER A 30 21.99 -12.05 -5.19
CA SER A 30 22.16 -12.94 -4.42
C SER A 30 21.33 -13.25 -3.49
N GLY A 31 21.01 -13.66 -3.24
CA GLY A 31 20.37 -14.06 -2.29
C GLY A 31 19.50 -13.49 -1.63
N GLY A 32 19.28 -13.55 -0.82
CA GLY A 32 18.60 -12.95 -0.09
C GLY A 32 17.34 -12.88 -0.36
N ASN A 33 16.87 -12.71 -0.81
CA ASN A 33 15.66 -12.65 -0.95
C ASN A 33 14.74 -12.60 0.02
N GLU A 34 14.91 -11.87 1.07
CA GLU A 34 13.94 -11.72 2.00
C GLU A 34 12.81 -11.01 1.33
N GLN A 35 13.01 -10.34 0.26
CA GLN A 35 11.93 -9.69 -0.39
C GLN A 35 11.26 -10.52 -1.44
N GLY A 36 11.79 -11.61 -1.78
CA GLY A 36 11.22 -12.42 -2.83
C GLY A 36 11.42 -11.78 -4.20
N GLU A 37 10.66 -12.21 -5.15
CA GLU A 37 10.78 -11.75 -6.52
C GLU A 37 9.79 -10.62 -6.76
N ILE A 38 10.25 -9.49 -7.25
CA ILE A 38 9.39 -8.34 -7.52
C ILE A 38 9.05 -8.34 -9.00
N LEU A 39 7.77 -8.17 -9.30
CA LEU A 39 7.30 -8.17 -10.67
C LEU A 39 6.81 -6.78 -11.04
N LYS A 40 6.89 -6.46 -12.31
CA LYS A 40 6.45 -5.15 -12.78
C LYS A 40 4.98 -5.14 -13.14
N GLU A 41 4.29 -6.20 -12.88
CA GLU A 41 2.87 -6.27 -13.13
C GLU A 41 2.26 -7.28 -12.16
N LEU A 42 0.96 -7.35 -12.14
CA LEU A 42 0.30 -8.25 -11.22
C LEU A 42 0.60 -9.70 -11.56
N PRO A 43 0.78 -10.54 -10.56
CA PRO A 43 1.02 -11.95 -10.83
C PRO A 43 -0.24 -12.62 -11.37
N GLU A 44 -0.06 -13.79 -11.90
CA GLU A 44 -1.17 -14.54 -12.41
C GLU A 44 -2.17 -14.78 -11.29
N GLY A 45 -3.43 -14.66 -11.58
CA GLY A 45 -4.45 -14.84 -10.56
C GLY A 45 -5.02 -13.54 -10.03
N PHE A 46 -4.35 -12.44 -10.29
CA PHE A 46 -4.85 -11.13 -9.88
C PHE A 46 -5.38 -10.40 -11.10
N ASP A 47 -6.50 -9.73 -10.96
CA ASP A 47 -7.12 -9.01 -12.05
C ASP A 47 -7.00 -7.52 -11.79
N LYS A 48 -6.57 -6.76 -12.77
CA LYS A 48 -6.32 -5.33 -12.60
C LYS A 48 -7.56 -4.57 -12.17
N GLU A 49 -8.70 -4.92 -12.73
CA GLU A 49 -9.91 -4.19 -12.40
C GLU A 49 -10.33 -4.48 -10.97
N ILE A 50 -10.19 -5.72 -10.55
CA ILE A 50 -10.56 -6.10 -9.21
C ILE A 50 -9.61 -5.45 -8.21
N VAL A 51 -8.30 -5.48 -8.49
CA VAL A 51 -7.33 -4.89 -7.60
C VAL A 51 -7.57 -3.38 -7.50
N ARG A 52 -7.83 -2.73 -8.62
CA ARG A 52 -8.06 -1.29 -8.61
C ARG A 52 -9.31 -0.94 -7.81
N LYS A 53 -10.39 -1.68 -8.03
CA LYS A 53 -11.63 -1.41 -7.34
C LYS A 53 -11.46 -1.61 -5.85
N GLN A 54 -10.83 -2.71 -5.46
CA GLN A 54 -10.64 -2.99 -4.05
C GLN A 54 -9.73 -1.91 -3.41
N ALA A 55 -8.73 -1.46 -4.12
CA ALA A 55 -7.84 -0.44 -3.57
C ALA A 55 -8.59 0.86 -3.35
N MET A 56 -9.46 1.22 -4.27
CA MET A 56 -10.24 2.43 -4.10
C MET A 56 -11.17 2.31 -2.91
N GLU A 57 -11.81 1.14 -2.75
CA GLU A 57 -12.68 0.93 -1.61
C GLU A 57 -11.89 0.96 -0.31
N ASP A 58 -10.71 0.37 -0.29
CA ASP A 58 -9.92 0.34 0.93
C ASP A 58 -9.42 1.73 1.31
N ILE A 59 -9.12 2.57 0.33
CA ILE A 59 -8.74 3.93 0.61
C ILE A 59 -9.94 4.70 1.16
N GLU A 60 -11.13 4.45 0.62
CA GLU A 60 -12.32 5.10 1.14
C GLU A 60 -12.60 4.68 2.57
N ILE A 61 -12.41 3.39 2.87
CA ILE A 61 -12.58 2.92 4.22
C ILE A 61 -11.57 3.60 5.13
N ALA A 62 -10.32 3.72 4.68
CA ALA A 62 -9.30 4.35 5.50
C ALA A 62 -9.64 5.80 5.78
N GLN A 63 -10.27 6.49 4.84
CA GLN A 63 -10.61 7.89 5.04
C GLN A 63 -11.87 8.08 5.86
N SER A 64 -12.61 7.02 6.12
CA SER A 64 -13.88 7.14 6.81
C SER A 64 -13.76 7.36 8.30
N LYS A 65 -12.55 7.30 8.82
CA LYS A 65 -12.27 7.47 10.24
C LYS A 65 -12.81 6.31 11.06
N ASP A 66 -12.99 5.15 10.44
CA ASP A 66 -13.47 3.98 11.14
C ASP A 66 -12.31 3.01 11.27
N TYR A 67 -11.63 3.06 12.40
CA TYR A 67 -10.44 2.24 12.64
C TYR A 67 -10.73 0.75 12.51
N GLU A 68 -11.86 0.30 13.05
CA GLU A 68 -12.17 -1.12 13.03
C GLU A 68 -12.38 -1.63 11.61
N SER A 69 -13.07 -0.86 10.80
CA SER A 69 -13.30 -1.27 9.42
C SER A 69 -11.99 -1.29 8.65
N TRP A 70 -11.15 -0.30 8.86
CA TRP A 70 -9.85 -0.25 8.18
C TRP A 70 -8.99 -1.43 8.61
N LYS A 71 -8.93 -1.68 9.92
CA LYS A 71 -8.12 -2.77 10.45
C LYS A 71 -8.58 -4.11 9.91
N SER A 72 -9.87 -4.30 9.75
CA SER A 72 -10.41 -5.57 9.33
C SER A 72 -10.04 -5.94 7.90
N ARG A 73 -9.55 -4.98 7.13
CA ARG A 73 -9.15 -5.29 5.77
C ARG A 73 -7.79 -5.98 5.70
N PHE A 74 -7.02 -5.93 6.75
CA PHE A 74 -5.69 -6.52 6.77
C PHE A 74 -5.76 -8.00 7.16
N THR A 75 -4.71 -8.73 6.82
CA THR A 75 -4.64 -10.13 7.24
C THR A 75 -4.64 -10.17 8.76
N LYS A 76 -5.06 -11.29 9.32
CA LYS A 76 -5.16 -11.38 10.76
C LYS A 76 -3.83 -11.21 11.46
N ASP A 77 -2.77 -11.69 10.84
CA ASP A 77 -1.46 -11.55 11.45
C ASP A 77 -1.07 -10.09 11.57
N LEU A 78 -1.43 -9.27 10.60
CA LEU A 78 -1.05 -7.87 10.64
C LEU A 78 -1.98 -7.06 11.54
N GLN A 79 -3.21 -7.51 11.72
CA GLN A 79 -4.14 -6.76 12.56
C GLN A 79 -3.61 -6.55 13.95
N SER A 80 -2.86 -7.51 14.48
CA SER A 80 -2.35 -7.36 15.83
C SER A 80 -1.25 -6.30 15.91
N SER A 81 -0.67 -5.90 14.79
CA SER A 81 0.37 -4.91 14.78
C SER A 81 -0.17 -3.51 14.50
N LEU A 82 -1.42 -3.40 14.13
CA LEU A 82 -1.98 -2.09 13.83
C LEU A 82 -2.49 -1.46 15.11
N THR A 83 -2.33 -0.17 15.23
CA THR A 83 -2.77 0.53 16.44
C THR A 83 -3.61 1.72 16.04
N GLU A 84 -4.46 2.15 16.96
CA GLU A 84 -5.26 3.34 16.71
C GLU A 84 -4.37 4.55 16.58
N GLU A 85 -3.25 4.54 17.26
CA GLU A 85 -2.32 5.65 17.21
C GLU A 85 -1.75 5.82 15.80
N SER A 86 -1.39 4.72 15.16
CA SER A 86 -0.85 4.82 13.81
C SER A 86 -1.94 5.25 12.84
N TYR A 87 -3.16 4.80 13.06
CA TYR A 87 -4.26 5.21 12.21
C TYR A 87 -4.55 6.71 12.39
N ASP A 88 -4.51 7.19 13.64
CA ASP A 88 -4.71 8.61 13.90
C ASP A 88 -3.63 9.44 13.22
N SER A 89 -2.41 8.96 13.21
CA SER A 89 -1.32 9.67 12.54
C SER A 89 -1.58 9.78 11.04
N TYR A 90 -2.10 8.73 10.46
CA TYR A 90 -2.47 8.74 9.06
C TYR A 90 -3.57 9.78 8.83
N LEU A 91 -4.58 9.79 9.68
CA LEU A 91 -5.68 10.73 9.52
C LEU A 91 -5.22 12.18 9.66
N LYS A 92 -4.25 12.43 10.53
CA LYS A 92 -3.75 13.78 10.70
C LYS A 92 -3.00 14.25 9.45
N ILE A 93 -2.27 13.35 8.82
CA ILE A 93 -1.60 13.72 7.58
C ILE A 93 -2.64 13.98 6.51
N LEU A 94 -3.69 13.16 6.47
CA LEU A 94 -4.71 13.33 5.48
C LEU A 94 -5.46 14.63 5.66
N GLU A 95 -5.68 15.04 6.88
CA GLU A 95 -6.36 16.28 7.16
C GLU A 95 -5.66 17.43 6.49
N LYS A 96 -4.34 17.38 6.42
CA LYS A 96 -3.59 18.47 5.83
C LYS A 96 -3.73 18.51 4.32
N GLN A 97 -4.20 17.44 3.72
CA GLN A 97 -4.38 17.40 2.29
C GLN A 97 -5.72 18.00 1.86
N GLY A 98 -6.62 18.18 2.79
CA GLY A 98 -7.92 18.74 2.45
C GLY A 98 -8.87 17.67 1.94
N GLU A 99 -9.88 18.11 1.24
CA GLU A 99 -10.89 17.17 0.79
C GLU A 99 -10.44 16.31 -0.37
N PHE A 100 -10.96 15.14 -0.40
CA PHE A 100 -10.71 14.19 -1.49
C PHE A 100 -11.37 14.71 -2.76
N LYS A 101 -10.67 14.62 -3.87
CA LYS A 101 -11.22 15.06 -5.14
C LYS A 101 -11.49 13.90 -6.08
N GLU A 102 -10.51 13.11 -6.36
CA GLU A 102 -10.73 11.98 -7.27
C GLU A 102 -9.55 11.03 -7.26
N PHE A 103 -9.78 9.82 -7.73
CA PHE A 103 -8.70 8.86 -7.89
C PHE A 103 -8.06 9.10 -9.25
N GLY A 104 -6.76 8.98 -9.30
CA GLY A 104 -6.03 9.20 -10.55
C GLY A 104 -5.41 7.93 -11.07
N LYS A 105 -4.19 8.05 -11.56
CA LYS A 105 -3.54 6.95 -12.25
C LYS A 105 -3.20 5.81 -11.34
N CYS A 106 -3.24 4.60 -11.89
CA CYS A 106 -2.85 3.39 -11.15
C CYS A 106 -1.68 2.73 -11.82
N THR A 107 -0.76 2.23 -11.04
CA THR A 107 0.37 1.44 -11.53
C THR A 107 0.35 0.13 -10.75
N TYR A 108 0.55 -0.97 -11.45
CA TYR A 108 0.44 -2.28 -10.81
C TYR A 108 1.80 -2.95 -10.66
N LEU A 109 1.95 -3.74 -9.63
CA LEU A 109 3.18 -4.43 -9.34
C LEU A 109 2.84 -5.78 -8.76
N GLY A 110 3.83 -6.61 -8.55
CA GLY A 110 3.61 -7.90 -7.95
C GLY A 110 4.81 -8.35 -7.17
N GLN A 111 4.61 -9.36 -6.38
CA GLN A 111 5.70 -9.96 -5.62
C GLN A 111 5.39 -11.43 -5.39
N ILE A 112 6.39 -12.27 -5.51
CA ILE A 112 6.25 -13.68 -5.20
C ILE A 112 7.26 -13.96 -4.10
N LYS A 113 6.79 -14.45 -2.97
CA LYS A 113 7.67 -14.74 -1.86
C LYS A 113 7.16 -15.98 -1.14
N ASP A 114 8.03 -16.94 -0.89
CA ASP A 114 7.67 -18.18 -0.20
C ASP A 114 6.49 -18.85 -0.87
N ASN A 115 6.53 -18.87 -2.20
CA ASN A 115 5.49 -19.51 -2.99
C ASN A 115 4.13 -18.83 -2.87
N LYS A 116 4.09 -17.63 -2.35
CA LYS A 116 2.85 -16.90 -2.25
C LYS A 116 2.92 -15.70 -3.17
N LYS A 117 1.79 -15.34 -3.76
CA LYS A 117 1.73 -14.23 -4.69
C LYS A 117 1.05 -13.05 -4.04
N TYR A 118 1.59 -11.89 -4.29
CA TYR A 118 1.01 -10.66 -3.76
C TYR A 118 0.85 -9.67 -4.92
N GLY A 119 -0.29 -9.03 -4.97
CA GLY A 119 -0.55 -8.02 -6.00
C GLY A 119 -0.53 -6.65 -5.40
N GLY A 120 0.14 -5.73 -6.04
CA GLY A 120 0.26 -4.38 -5.52
C GLY A 120 -0.24 -3.35 -6.50
N VAL A 121 -0.64 -2.22 -5.98
CA VAL A 121 -1.08 -1.11 -6.82
C VAL A 121 -0.67 0.19 -6.17
N ILE A 122 -0.19 1.11 -6.98
CA ILE A 122 0.09 2.45 -6.53
C ILE A 122 -0.95 3.31 -7.20
N ILE A 123 -1.73 4.04 -6.40
CA ILE A 123 -2.79 4.86 -6.91
C ILE A 123 -2.55 6.29 -6.52
N VAL A 124 -2.62 7.19 -7.48
CA VAL A 124 -2.51 8.60 -7.20
C VAL A 124 -3.91 9.09 -6.81
N VAL A 125 -4.02 9.73 -5.67
CA VAL A 125 -5.30 10.25 -5.21
C VAL A 125 -5.17 11.76 -5.13
N LYS A 126 -6.12 12.47 -5.68
CA LYS A 126 -6.08 13.91 -5.71
C LYS A 126 -6.89 14.49 -4.57
N TYR A 127 -6.27 15.38 -3.83
CA TYR A 127 -6.91 16.08 -2.73
C TYR A 127 -6.83 17.57 -2.99
N GLU A 128 -7.51 18.32 -2.18
CA GLU A 128 -7.52 19.76 -2.32
C GLU A 128 -6.15 20.37 -2.35
N GLU A 129 -5.27 19.94 -1.49
CA GLU A 129 -3.96 20.56 -1.38
C GLU A 129 -2.87 19.85 -2.19
N GLY A 130 -3.17 18.77 -2.84
CA GLY A 130 -2.15 18.10 -3.65
C GLY A 130 -2.51 16.65 -3.90
N ASN A 131 -1.53 15.91 -4.36
CA ASN A 131 -1.74 14.50 -4.66
C ASN A 131 -1.02 13.63 -3.66
N VAL A 132 -1.61 12.51 -3.36
CA VAL A 132 -0.98 11.53 -2.47
C VAL A 132 -0.89 10.23 -3.23
N ASN A 133 0.25 9.58 -3.14
CA ASN A 133 0.40 8.28 -3.79
C ASN A 133 0.22 7.20 -2.74
N TYR A 134 -0.85 6.45 -2.89
CA TYR A 134 -1.08 5.32 -1.99
C TYR A 134 -0.50 4.06 -2.59
N SER A 135 0.11 3.25 -1.76
CA SER A 135 0.64 1.98 -2.19
C SER A 135 -0.03 0.90 -1.38
N LEU A 136 -0.78 0.05 -2.02
CA LEU A 136 -1.47 -1.03 -1.35
C LEU A 136 -1.04 -2.35 -1.93
N ALA A 137 -1.02 -3.37 -1.12
CA ALA A 137 -0.70 -4.71 -1.59
C ALA A 137 -1.66 -5.71 -0.98
N TYR A 138 -1.95 -6.75 -1.72
CA TYR A 138 -2.93 -7.75 -1.34
C TYR A 138 -2.39 -9.15 -1.47
N ASP A 139 -2.87 -10.05 -0.63
CA ASP A 139 -2.54 -11.46 -0.76
C ASP A 139 -3.56 -12.08 -1.72
N GLU A 140 -3.48 -13.39 -1.88
CA GLU A 140 -4.33 -14.07 -2.85
C GLU A 140 -5.81 -14.06 -2.46
N ASP A 141 -6.12 -13.75 -1.22
CA ASP A 141 -7.50 -13.65 -0.77
C ASP A 141 -7.95 -12.19 -0.75
N MET A 142 -7.17 -11.31 -1.32
CA MET A 142 -7.47 -9.88 -1.39
C MET A 142 -7.55 -9.22 -0.03
N ASN A 143 -6.76 -9.71 0.93
CA ASN A 143 -6.62 -9.02 2.20
C ASN A 143 -5.40 -8.12 2.10
N LEU A 144 -5.44 -6.98 2.77
CA LEU A 144 -4.33 -6.05 2.72
C LEU A 144 -3.12 -6.61 3.46
N VAL A 145 -1.97 -6.54 2.84
CA VAL A 145 -0.72 -6.89 3.49
C VAL A 145 0.18 -5.66 3.55
N SER A 146 -0.19 -4.56 2.93
CA SER A 146 0.59 -3.34 3.02
C SER A 146 -0.31 -2.17 2.66
N PHE A 147 -0.13 -1.06 3.35
CA PHE A 147 -0.90 0.15 3.11
C PHE A 147 0.00 1.31 3.50
N THR A 148 0.47 2.07 2.53
CA THR A 148 1.34 3.21 2.80
C THR A 148 0.92 4.38 1.93
N MET A 149 1.39 5.58 2.27
CA MET A 149 1.17 6.73 1.44
C MET A 149 2.35 7.70 1.57
#